data_dcd86d4f764dec18e674a847de782347
#
_entry.id   dcd86d4f764dec18e674a847de782347
#
_cell.length_a   1.000
_cell.length_b   1.000
_cell.length_c   1.000
_cell.angle_alpha   90.00
_cell.angle_beta   90.00
_cell.angle_gamma   90.00
#
_symmetry.space_group_name_H-M   'P 1'
#
loop_
_entity.id
_entity.type
_entity.pdbx_description
1 polymer ?
#
loop_
_entity_poly.entity_id
_entity_poly.type
_entity_poly.pdbx_seq_one_letter_code
_entity_poly.pdbx_strand_id
1 'polypeptide(L)'
;MNNKRIALLGLGTIGQVVFDELVASTNGAWQLAWVVVKHPERNQTVLLPTGAQLTTDWRRAVEDPTVDVVIELIGGIGVAKEAVTSALLHGK
;
A
#
# COMPACT_ATOMS: atom_id res chain seq x y z
N MET A 1 -7.91 17.79 -10.05
CA MET A 1 -6.80 17.68 -9.08
C MET A 1 -6.18 16.31 -9.16
N ASN A 2 -4.86 16.28 -9.11
CA ASN A 2 -4.12 15.03 -9.27
C ASN A 2 -3.84 14.41 -7.92
N ASN A 3 -4.75 13.55 -7.48
CA ASN A 3 -4.51 12.76 -6.28
C ASN A 3 -3.42 11.74 -6.55
N LYS A 4 -2.47 11.63 -5.63
CA LYS A 4 -1.47 10.57 -5.69
C LYS A 4 -2.10 9.28 -5.20
N ARG A 5 -1.98 8.23 -5.99
CA ARG A 5 -2.49 6.91 -5.64
C ARG A 5 -1.37 6.11 -4.98
N ILE A 6 -1.66 5.57 -3.83
CA ILE A 6 -0.67 4.95 -2.95
C ILE A 6 -0.94 3.46 -2.82
N ALA A 7 0.12 2.66 -2.93
CA ALA A 7 0.12 1.26 -2.51
C ALA A 7 0.90 1.14 -1.20
N LEU A 8 0.23 0.66 -0.16
CA LEU A 8 0.84 0.41 1.14
C LEU A 8 1.17 -1.06 1.27
N LEU A 9 2.44 -1.38 1.40
CA LEU A 9 2.94 -2.75 1.51
C LEU A 9 3.26 -3.03 2.96
N GLY A 10 2.39 -3.82 3.59
CA GLY A 10 2.54 -4.19 4.99
C GLY A 10 1.59 -3.42 5.91
N LEU A 11 0.99 -4.14 6.84
CA LEU A 11 0.04 -3.57 7.79
C LEU A 11 0.34 -4.04 9.22
N GLY A 12 1.63 -4.15 9.55
CA GLY A 12 2.08 -4.40 10.91
C GLY A 12 1.95 -3.15 11.76
N THR A 13 2.69 -3.07 12.85
CA THR A 13 2.59 -1.96 13.80
C THR A 13 2.77 -0.60 13.13
N ILE A 14 3.86 -0.44 12.37
CA ILE A 14 4.14 0.84 11.69
C ILE A 14 3.18 1.03 10.52
N GLY A 15 2.91 -0.04 9.77
CA GLY A 15 1.98 0.04 8.64
C GLY A 15 0.59 0.49 9.04
N GLN A 16 0.12 0.05 10.23
CA GLN A 16 -1.18 0.45 10.74
C GLN A 16 -1.22 1.96 11.03
N VAL A 17 -0.14 2.50 11.57
CA VAL A 17 -0.05 3.94 11.84
C VAL A 17 -0.14 4.72 10.52
N VAL A 18 0.61 4.29 9.51
CA VAL A 18 0.59 4.94 8.20
C VAL A 18 -0.78 4.81 7.54
N PHE A 19 -1.39 3.62 7.63
CA PHE A 19 -2.74 3.39 7.12
C PHE A 19 -3.74 4.37 7.73
N ASP A 20 -3.72 4.51 9.06
CA ASP A 20 -4.63 5.38 9.76
C ASP A 20 -4.47 6.84 9.32
N GLU A 21 -3.23 7.29 9.13
CA GLU A 21 -2.96 8.64 8.65
C GLU A 21 -3.46 8.86 7.22
N LEU A 22 -3.26 7.88 6.34
CA LEU A 22 -3.73 7.98 4.96
C LEU A 22 -5.25 8.03 4.88
N VAL A 23 -5.93 7.22 5.70
CA VAL A 23 -7.39 7.18 5.74
C VAL A 23 -7.94 8.49 6.32
N ALA A 24 -7.26 9.05 7.33
CA ALA A 24 -7.67 10.29 7.96
C ALA A 24 -7.43 11.53 7.10
N SER A 25 -6.61 11.41 6.06
CA SER A 25 -6.32 12.54 5.18
C SER A 25 -7.56 12.92 4.37
N THR A 26 -8.06 14.13 4.57
CA THR A 26 -9.29 14.60 3.95
C THR A 26 -9.06 15.68 2.90
N ASN A 27 -7.79 16.03 2.64
CA ASN A 27 -7.47 17.11 1.71
C ASN A 27 -7.48 16.67 0.24
N GLY A 28 -7.72 15.40 -0.04
CA GLY A 28 -7.76 14.86 -1.40
C GLY A 28 -6.41 14.71 -2.08
N ALA A 29 -5.31 14.98 -1.37
CA ALA A 29 -3.98 14.85 -1.96
C ALA A 29 -3.55 13.39 -2.16
N TRP A 30 -4.10 12.49 -1.35
CA TRP A 30 -3.72 11.08 -1.34
C TRP A 30 -4.95 10.20 -1.50
N GLN A 31 -4.80 9.13 -2.26
CA GLN A 31 -5.81 8.10 -2.38
C GLN A 31 -5.15 6.74 -2.18
N LEU A 32 -5.62 5.99 -1.19
CA LEU A 32 -5.12 4.65 -0.94
C LEU A 32 -5.72 3.72 -2.00
N ALA A 33 -4.85 3.11 -2.81
CA ALA A 33 -5.29 2.22 -3.88
C ALA A 33 -5.17 0.74 -3.49
N TRP A 34 -4.07 0.38 -2.81
CA TRP A 34 -3.79 -0.99 -2.45
C TRP A 34 -3.25 -1.07 -1.03
N VAL A 35 -3.66 -2.12 -0.34
CA VAL A 35 -3.03 -2.54 0.92
C VAL A 35 -2.59 -3.98 0.72
N VAL A 36 -1.31 -4.24 0.87
CA VAL A 36 -0.75 -5.57 0.71
C VAL A 36 -0.44 -6.14 2.08
N VAL A 37 -1.03 -7.30 2.38
CA VAL A 37 -0.84 -7.98 3.66
C VAL A 37 -0.43 -9.42 3.42
N LYS A 38 0.32 -9.97 4.35
CA LYS A 38 0.76 -11.36 4.28
C LYS A 38 -0.33 -12.31 4.79
N HIS A 39 -1.07 -11.86 5.79
CA HIS A 39 -2.10 -12.68 6.47
C HIS A 39 -3.41 -11.89 6.54
N PRO A 40 -4.24 -11.94 5.49
CA PRO A 40 -5.48 -11.16 5.46
C PRO A 40 -6.45 -11.56 6.59
N GLU A 41 -6.37 -12.80 7.06
CA GLU A 41 -7.20 -13.25 8.18
C GLU A 41 -6.93 -12.51 9.48
N ARG A 42 -5.75 -11.91 9.62
CA ARG A 42 -5.39 -11.10 10.79
C ARG A 42 -5.87 -9.66 10.67
N ASN A 43 -6.38 -9.29 9.50
CA ASN A 43 -6.76 -7.91 9.20
C ASN A 43 -8.23 -7.81 8.78
N GLN A 44 -9.06 -8.75 9.25
CA GLN A 44 -10.48 -8.81 8.89
C GLN A 44 -11.27 -7.61 9.37
N THR A 45 -10.80 -6.95 10.43
CA THR A 45 -11.48 -5.78 10.99
C THR A 45 -11.05 -4.47 10.35
N VAL A 46 -10.11 -4.50 9.41
CA VAL A 46 -9.65 -3.30 8.74
C VAL A 46 -10.72 -2.83 7.76
N LEU A 47 -11.16 -1.58 7.93
CA LEU A 47 -12.14 -0.96 7.04
C LEU A 47 -11.39 -0.17 5.98
N LEU A 48 -11.42 -0.65 4.75
CA LEU A 48 -10.77 0.03 3.64
C LEU A 48 -11.62 1.18 3.14
N PRO A 49 -11.01 2.32 2.79
CA PRO A 49 -11.74 3.40 2.16
C PRO A 49 -12.22 2.98 0.76
N THR A 50 -13.23 3.68 0.25
CA THR A 50 -13.77 3.41 -1.08
C THR A 50 -12.66 3.46 -2.13
N GLY A 51 -12.58 2.43 -2.96
CA GLY A 51 -11.60 2.35 -4.02
C GLY A 51 -10.29 1.66 -3.64
N ALA A 52 -10.07 1.40 -2.37
CA ALA A 52 -8.88 0.65 -1.92
C ALA A 52 -9.14 -0.85 -1.99
N GLN A 53 -8.11 -1.62 -2.31
CA GLN A 53 -8.18 -3.06 -2.41
C GLN A 53 -7.13 -3.72 -1.53
N LEU A 54 -7.50 -4.84 -0.93
CA LEU A 54 -6.61 -5.66 -0.13
C LEU A 54 -6.10 -6.82 -0.98
N THR A 55 -4.81 -7.11 -0.93
CA THR A 55 -4.24 -8.23 -1.65
C THR A 55 -3.08 -8.82 -0.87
N THR A 56 -2.76 -10.08 -1.14
CA THR A 56 -1.55 -10.73 -0.64
C THR A 56 -0.43 -10.68 -1.67
N ASP A 57 -0.73 -10.28 -2.89
CA ASP A 57 0.23 -10.23 -3.99
C ASP A 57 0.74 -8.81 -4.18
N TRP A 58 1.94 -8.55 -3.65
CA TRP A 58 2.54 -7.22 -3.75
C TRP A 58 2.77 -6.78 -5.19
N ARG A 59 2.96 -7.73 -6.11
CA ARG A 59 3.19 -7.41 -7.53
C ARG A 59 1.99 -6.70 -8.15
N ARG A 60 0.79 -7.11 -7.79
CA ARG A 60 -0.42 -6.46 -8.30
C ARG A 60 -0.44 -4.98 -7.95
N ALA A 61 -0.03 -4.66 -6.72
CA ALA A 61 -0.02 -3.28 -6.25
C ALA A 61 1.11 -2.47 -6.90
N VAL A 62 2.31 -3.04 -6.93
CA VAL A 62 3.50 -2.33 -7.43
C VAL A 62 3.45 -2.13 -8.94
N GLU A 63 2.88 -3.10 -9.67
CA GLU A 63 2.84 -3.05 -11.14
C GLU A 63 1.60 -2.34 -11.68
N ASP A 64 0.68 -1.93 -10.81
CA ASP A 64 -0.51 -1.18 -11.21
C ASP A 64 -0.08 0.18 -11.79
N PRO A 65 -0.38 0.45 -13.08
CA PRO A 65 0.06 1.70 -13.70
C PRO A 65 -0.60 2.95 -13.10
N THR A 66 -1.68 2.79 -12.34
CA THR A 66 -2.36 3.92 -11.71
C THR A 66 -1.77 4.29 -10.36
N VAL A 67 -0.87 3.47 -9.82
CA VAL A 67 -0.21 3.74 -8.54
C VAL A 67 0.97 4.67 -8.77
N ASP A 68 1.01 5.76 -8.02
CA ASP A 68 2.07 6.77 -8.13
C ASP A 68 3.18 6.54 -7.10
N VAL A 69 2.83 6.07 -5.92
CA VAL A 69 3.76 5.97 -4.79
C VAL A 69 3.58 4.62 -4.11
N VAL A 70 4.68 3.98 -3.79
CA VAL A 70 4.69 2.73 -3.01
C VAL A 70 5.36 3.02 -1.67
N ILE A 71 4.66 2.70 -0.59
CA ILE A 71 5.21 2.78 0.77
C ILE A 71 5.45 1.36 1.24
N GLU A 72 6.70 1.00 1.50
CA GLU A 72 7.09 -0.36 1.82
C GLU A 72 7.39 -0.46 3.32
N LEU A 73 6.59 -1.24 4.05
CA LEU A 73 6.72 -1.47 5.49
C LEU A 73 6.55 -2.95 5.84
N ILE A 74 6.86 -3.83 4.88
CA ILE A 74 6.70 -5.27 5.09
C ILE A 74 7.67 -5.78 6.15
N GLY A 75 8.86 -5.23 6.19
CA GLY A 75 9.95 -5.77 7.01
C GLY A 75 10.60 -6.97 6.35
N GLY A 76 11.78 -7.32 6.81
CA GLY A 76 12.58 -8.38 6.23
C GLY A 76 13.32 -7.91 4.98
N ILE A 77 14.27 -8.73 4.51
CA ILE A 77 15.16 -8.33 3.43
C ILE A 77 14.66 -8.83 2.06
N GLY A 78 14.11 -10.05 2.02
CA GLY A 78 13.80 -10.72 0.75
C GLY A 78 12.70 -10.04 -0.04
N VAL A 79 11.45 -10.18 0.42
CA VAL A 79 10.29 -9.66 -0.29
C VAL A 79 10.33 -8.14 -0.37
N ALA A 80 10.76 -7.47 0.71
CA ALA A 80 10.86 -6.02 0.73
C ALA A 80 11.80 -5.51 -0.36
N LYS A 81 12.97 -6.15 -0.51
CA LYS A 81 13.93 -5.77 -1.55
C LYS A 81 13.34 -5.95 -2.95
N GLU A 82 12.68 -7.07 -3.19
CA GLU A 82 12.05 -7.33 -4.49
C GLU A 82 10.98 -6.30 -4.81
N ALA A 83 10.14 -5.97 -3.82
CA ALA A 83 9.04 -5.02 -4.01
C ALA A 83 9.58 -3.62 -4.31
N VAL A 84 10.58 -3.16 -3.58
CA VAL A 84 11.18 -1.83 -3.80
C VAL A 84 11.87 -1.79 -5.17
N THR A 85 12.60 -2.83 -5.53
CA THR A 85 13.26 -2.89 -6.83
C THR A 85 12.24 -2.81 -7.96
N SER A 86 11.17 -3.60 -7.87
CA SER A 86 10.11 -3.58 -8.87
C SER A 86 9.43 -2.22 -8.95
N ALA A 87 9.17 -1.60 -7.79
CA ALA A 87 8.56 -0.28 -7.76
C ALA A 87 9.43 0.75 -8.50
N LEU A 88 10.72 0.74 -8.24
CA LEU A 88 11.65 1.66 -8.91
C LEU A 88 11.67 1.44 -10.42
N LEU A 89 11.64 0.18 -10.86
CA LEU A 89 11.59 -0.15 -12.29
C LEU A 89 10.30 0.30 -12.95
N HIS A 90 9.22 0.46 -12.18
CA HIS A 90 7.92 0.94 -12.66
C HIS A 90 7.70 2.42 -12.41
N GLY A 91 8.75 3.15 -12.03
CA GLY A 91 8.69 4.60 -11.86
C GLY A 91 8.02 5.10 -10.60
N LYS A 92 8.05 4.30 -9.54
CA LYS A 92 7.33 4.63 -8.31
C LYS A 92 8.24 4.96 -7.13
#